data_77a8df8fd0aaf9d36fe70c24ebe55754
#
_entry.id   77a8df8fd0aaf9d36fe70c24ebe55754
#
_cell.length_a   1.000
_cell.length_b   1.000
_cell.length_c   1.000
_cell.angle_alpha   90.00
_cell.angle_beta   90.00
_cell.angle_gamma   90.00
#
_symmetry.space_group_name_H-M   'P 1'
#
loop_
_entity.id
_entity.type
_entity.pdbx_description
1 polymer ?
#
loop_
_entity_poly.entity_id
_entity_poly.type
_entity_poly.pdbx_seq_one_letter_code
_entity_poly.pdbx_strand_id
1 'polypeptide(L)'
;MRDFSSHFRELVELQLPDDSRILMPRGGQDMMILASWRLSTDMFRSGKRSRMIRIVISAEAIADYAGASDGERLASDERFVAWLKAQLSTFDPNHDSPLGVEPPAVTWPVSTLALNG
;
A
#
# COMPACT_ATOMS: atom_id res chain seq x y z
N MET A 1 16.01 -12.25 -12.28
CA MET A 1 14.60 -12.27 -11.84
C MET A 1 13.99 -10.88 -12.01
N ARG A 2 12.82 -10.82 -12.58
CA ARG A 2 12.13 -9.55 -12.80
C ARG A 2 11.64 -8.97 -11.47
N ASP A 3 11.93 -7.70 -11.25
CA ASP A 3 11.51 -7.01 -10.03
C ASP A 3 10.20 -6.25 -10.30
N PHE A 4 9.17 -6.60 -9.56
CA PHE A 4 7.86 -5.97 -9.68
C PHE A 4 7.61 -4.86 -8.64
N SER A 5 8.63 -4.52 -7.85
CA SER A 5 8.48 -3.51 -6.80
C SER A 5 7.97 -2.17 -7.33
N SER A 6 8.57 -1.67 -8.38
CA SER A 6 8.16 -0.40 -9.00
C SER A 6 6.74 -0.46 -9.54
N HIS A 7 6.35 -1.60 -10.09
CA HIS A 7 5.01 -1.81 -10.61
C HIS A 7 3.95 -1.72 -9.52
N PHE A 8 4.14 -2.45 -8.42
CA PHE A 8 3.18 -2.42 -7.31
C PHE A 8 3.16 -1.06 -6.61
N ARG A 9 4.34 -0.43 -6.48
CA ARG A 9 4.42 0.93 -5.94
C ARG A 9 3.56 1.90 -6.77
N GLU A 10 3.64 1.79 -8.09
CA GLU A 10 2.88 2.64 -9.00
C GLU A 10 1.38 2.42 -8.85
N LEU A 11 0.95 1.16 -8.74
CA LEU A 11 -0.47 0.83 -8.53
C LEU A 11 -0.98 1.43 -7.22
N VAL A 12 -0.20 1.38 -6.16
CA VAL A 12 -0.56 1.97 -4.87
C VAL A 12 -0.62 3.49 -4.97
N GLU A 13 0.40 4.09 -5.58
CA GLU A 13 0.52 5.55 -5.70
C GLU A 13 -0.68 6.16 -6.42
N LEU A 14 -1.19 5.49 -7.45
CA LEU A 14 -2.33 5.96 -8.22
C LEU A 14 -3.63 6.02 -7.38
N GLN A 15 -3.70 5.28 -6.29
CA GLN A 15 -4.88 5.25 -5.43
C GLN A 15 -4.80 6.21 -4.25
N LEU A 16 -3.67 6.87 -4.06
CA LEU A 16 -3.41 7.72 -2.91
C LEU A 16 -3.41 9.21 -3.30
N PRO A 17 -3.58 10.12 -2.32
CA PRO A 17 -3.47 11.56 -2.59
C PRO A 17 -2.10 11.94 -3.17
N ASP A 18 -2.05 13.07 -3.89
CA ASP A 18 -0.85 13.52 -4.60
C ASP A 18 0.35 13.75 -3.69
N ASP A 19 0.12 14.09 -2.43
CA ASP A 19 1.20 14.36 -1.48
C ASP A 19 1.58 13.11 -0.66
N SER A 20 1.21 11.93 -1.13
CA SER A 20 1.56 10.70 -0.44
C SER A 20 3.05 10.44 -0.47
N ARG A 21 3.56 9.84 0.61
CA ARG A 21 4.94 9.36 0.72
C ARG A 21 4.90 7.84 0.74
N ILE A 22 5.64 7.23 -0.17
CA ILE A 22 5.69 5.78 -0.28
C ILE A 22 7.12 5.33 -0.05
N LEU A 23 7.30 4.39 0.86
CA LEU A 23 8.58 3.78 1.18
C LEU A 23 8.48 2.28 0.98
N MET A 24 9.52 1.68 0.42
CA MET A 24 9.59 0.24 0.22
C MET A 24 10.89 -0.26 0.85
N PRO A 25 10.88 -0.55 2.16
CA PRO A 25 12.08 -1.03 2.83
C PRO A 25 12.51 -2.38 2.26
N ARG A 26 13.81 -2.56 2.12
CA ARG A 26 14.39 -3.81 1.66
C ARG A 26 14.66 -4.70 2.85
N GLY A 27 14.41 -5.99 2.68
CA GLY A 27 14.66 -6.97 3.71
C GLY A 27 13.54 -7.99 3.76
N GLY A 28 13.89 -9.25 3.99
CA GLY A 28 12.93 -10.34 4.00
C GLY A 28 12.49 -10.74 2.60
N GLN A 29 11.60 -11.72 2.54
CA GLN A 29 11.10 -12.28 1.29
C GLN A 29 9.81 -11.61 0.82
N ASP A 30 9.07 -11.01 1.73
CA ASP A 30 7.83 -10.32 1.42
C ASP A 30 8.11 -8.92 0.90
N MET A 31 7.23 -8.43 0.03
CA MET A 31 7.28 -7.07 -0.43
C MET A 31 6.48 -6.19 0.53
N MET A 32 7.12 -5.16 1.08
CA MET A 32 6.46 -4.25 2.01
C MET A 32 6.37 -2.86 1.39
N ILE A 33 5.17 -2.29 1.41
CA ILE A 33 4.92 -0.94 0.93
C ILE A 33 4.36 -0.13 2.09
N LEU A 34 5.08 0.91 2.49
CA LEU A 34 4.66 1.83 3.54
C LEU A 34 4.15 3.11 2.89
N ALA A 35 2.96 3.54 3.27
CA ALA A 35 2.36 4.73 2.67
C ALA A 35 1.71 5.61 3.73
N SER A 36 1.89 6.91 3.58
CA SER A 36 1.20 7.91 4.38
C SER A 36 1.05 9.17 3.54
N TRP A 37 0.14 10.05 3.94
CA TRP A 37 -0.07 11.31 3.25
C TRP A 37 -0.38 12.42 4.25
N ARG A 38 -0.28 13.66 3.79
CA ARG A 38 -0.61 14.80 4.62
C ARG A 38 -2.13 14.87 4.81
N LEU A 39 -2.55 14.97 6.08
CA LEU A 39 -3.95 15.23 6.38
C LEU A 39 -4.23 16.69 6.02
N SER A 40 -5.21 16.88 5.12
CA SER A 40 -5.45 18.16 4.53
C SER A 40 -6.07 19.15 5.52
N THR A 41 -5.84 20.39 5.26
CA THR A 41 -6.77 21.49 5.42
C THR A 41 -6.71 22.30 6.69
N ASP A 42 -5.96 21.93 7.69
CA ASP A 42 -5.78 22.86 8.80
C ASP A 42 -4.48 23.63 8.59
N MET A 43 -4.59 24.90 8.20
CA MET A 43 -3.42 25.76 8.00
C MET A 43 -2.54 25.86 9.24
N PHE A 44 -3.11 25.58 10.40
CA PHE A 44 -2.39 25.63 11.67
C PHE A 44 -1.73 24.31 12.05
N ARG A 45 -2.03 23.21 11.31
CA ARG A 45 -1.49 21.88 11.58
C ARG A 45 -0.81 21.27 10.35
N SER A 46 -0.06 22.07 9.65
CA SER A 46 0.51 21.73 8.36
C SER A 46 1.46 20.53 8.36
N GLY A 47 1.85 20.03 9.53
CA GLY A 47 2.76 18.88 9.64
C GLY A 47 2.09 17.55 9.97
N LYS A 48 0.78 17.52 10.19
CA LYS A 48 0.09 16.29 10.58
C LYS A 48 -0.07 15.35 9.38
N ARG A 49 0.39 14.13 9.54
CA ARG A 49 0.28 13.11 8.51
C ARG A 49 -0.72 12.04 8.92
N SER A 50 -1.22 11.29 7.94
CA SER A 50 -2.12 10.17 8.17
C SER A 50 -1.44 9.06 8.98
N ARG A 51 -2.27 8.15 9.50
CA ARG A 51 -1.75 6.88 9.98
C ARG A 51 -1.02 6.19 8.83
N MET A 52 0.07 5.50 9.15
CA MET A 52 0.83 4.78 8.13
C MET A 52 0.12 3.47 7.78
N ILE A 53 0.00 3.22 6.50
CA ILE A 53 -0.49 1.94 5.98
C ILE A 53 0.72 1.10 5.63
N ARG A 54 0.73 -0.15 6.09
CA ARG A 54 1.76 -1.12 5.74
C ARG A 54 1.10 -2.22 4.91
N ILE A 55 1.38 -2.24 3.62
CA ILE A 55 0.89 -3.28 2.72
C ILE A 55 1.98 -4.33 2.62
N VAL A 56 1.66 -5.56 2.98
CA VAL A 56 2.63 -6.66 2.95
C VAL A 56 2.17 -7.70 1.93
N ILE A 57 2.88 -7.79 0.81
CA ILE A 57 2.59 -8.77 -0.23
C ILE A 57 3.51 -9.97 0.02
N SER A 58 2.92 -11.13 0.27
CA SER A 58 3.69 -12.32 0.61
C SER A 58 4.60 -12.76 -0.53
N ALA A 59 5.72 -13.38 -0.18
CA ALA A 59 6.65 -13.93 -1.18
C ALA A 59 5.94 -14.92 -2.11
N GLU A 60 5.00 -15.71 -1.58
CA GLU A 60 4.22 -16.65 -2.36
C GLU A 60 3.36 -15.94 -3.40
N ALA A 61 2.69 -14.86 -3.00
CA ALA A 61 1.87 -14.06 -3.92
C ALA A 61 2.72 -13.45 -5.03
N ILE A 62 3.91 -12.97 -4.70
CA ILE A 62 4.84 -12.41 -5.68
C ILE A 62 5.30 -13.50 -6.66
N ALA A 63 5.62 -14.69 -6.17
CA ALA A 63 6.04 -15.81 -7.01
C ALA A 63 4.93 -16.23 -7.97
N ASP A 64 3.71 -16.32 -7.49
CA ASP A 64 2.55 -16.65 -8.34
C ASP A 64 2.32 -15.59 -9.42
N TYR A 65 2.44 -14.32 -9.04
CA TYR A 65 2.32 -13.22 -9.99
C TYR A 65 3.41 -13.28 -11.06
N ALA A 66 4.65 -13.55 -10.64
CA ALA A 66 5.78 -13.63 -11.56
C ALA A 66 5.64 -14.79 -12.55
N GLY A 67 5.02 -15.88 -12.14
CA GLY A 67 4.80 -17.05 -13.01
C GLY A 67 3.56 -16.95 -13.87
N ALA A 68 2.75 -15.92 -13.71
CA ALA A 68 1.49 -15.77 -14.45
C ALA A 68 1.74 -15.22 -15.86
N SER A 69 0.78 -15.44 -16.75
CA SER A 69 0.78 -14.82 -18.08
C SER A 69 0.47 -13.32 -17.99
N ASP A 70 0.72 -12.59 -19.08
CA ASP A 70 0.44 -11.16 -19.11
C ASP A 70 -1.05 -10.86 -18.85
N GLY A 71 -1.95 -11.65 -19.42
CA GLY A 71 -3.38 -11.48 -19.17
C GLY A 71 -3.77 -11.76 -17.73
N GLU A 72 -3.16 -12.78 -17.13
CA GLU A 72 -3.40 -13.11 -15.73
C GLU A 72 -2.85 -12.03 -14.81
N ARG A 73 -1.68 -11.45 -15.13
CA ARG A 73 -1.13 -10.32 -14.35
C ARG A 73 -2.03 -9.11 -14.43
N LEU A 74 -2.58 -8.81 -15.59
CA LEU A 74 -3.50 -7.70 -15.74
C LEU A 74 -4.74 -7.90 -14.86
N ALA A 75 -5.30 -9.10 -14.85
CA ALA A 75 -6.44 -9.43 -14.01
C ALA A 75 -6.07 -9.31 -12.51
N SER A 76 -4.87 -9.75 -12.14
CA SER A 76 -4.38 -9.62 -10.76
C SER A 76 -4.22 -8.16 -10.36
N ASP A 77 -3.73 -7.32 -11.28
CA ASP A 77 -3.58 -5.89 -11.02
C ASP A 77 -4.95 -5.24 -10.75
N GLU A 78 -5.95 -5.61 -11.54
CA GLU A 78 -7.31 -5.10 -11.34
C GLU A 78 -7.90 -5.51 -10.01
N ARG A 79 -7.68 -6.76 -9.59
CA ARG A 79 -8.12 -7.26 -8.29
C ARG A 79 -7.40 -6.55 -7.14
N PHE A 80 -6.10 -6.36 -7.29
CA PHE A 80 -5.29 -5.66 -6.29
C PHE A 80 -5.78 -4.22 -6.10
N VAL A 81 -6.01 -3.51 -7.20
CA VAL A 81 -6.51 -2.13 -7.15
C VAL A 81 -7.90 -2.08 -6.52
N ALA A 82 -8.80 -2.99 -6.90
CA ALA A 82 -10.14 -3.06 -6.32
C ALA A 82 -10.08 -3.34 -4.81
N TRP A 83 -9.22 -4.26 -4.40
CA TRP A 83 -9.00 -4.57 -2.99
C TRP A 83 -8.49 -3.34 -2.24
N LEU A 84 -7.50 -2.66 -2.80
CA LEU A 84 -6.91 -1.47 -2.18
C LEU A 84 -7.95 -0.36 -2.02
N LYS A 85 -8.74 -0.12 -3.05
CA LYS A 85 -9.84 0.87 -2.99
C LYS A 85 -10.83 0.53 -1.89
N ALA A 86 -11.18 -0.75 -1.76
CA ALA A 86 -12.10 -1.19 -0.71
C ALA A 86 -11.51 -0.96 0.68
N GLN A 87 -10.22 -1.26 0.87
CA GLN A 87 -9.55 -1.01 2.13
C GLN A 87 -9.50 0.49 2.46
N LEU A 88 -9.17 1.31 1.47
CA LEU A 88 -9.10 2.75 1.66
C LEU A 88 -10.46 3.36 1.96
N SER A 89 -11.54 2.81 1.42
CA SER A 89 -12.89 3.34 1.64
C SER A 89 -13.35 3.20 3.10
N THR A 90 -12.82 2.23 3.82
CA THR A 90 -13.14 2.01 5.24
C THR A 90 -12.02 2.47 6.18
N PHE A 91 -10.92 2.97 5.62
CA PHE A 91 -9.77 3.39 6.41
C PHE A 91 -9.95 4.81 6.92
N ASP A 92 -9.77 4.99 8.22
CA ASP A 92 -9.75 6.33 8.82
C ASP A 92 -8.30 6.77 8.98
N PRO A 93 -7.84 7.76 8.19
CA PRO A 93 -6.46 8.23 8.27
C PRO A 93 -6.19 9.10 9.50
N ASN A 94 -7.22 9.54 10.20
CA ASN A 94 -7.08 10.40 11.35
C ASN A 94 -6.59 9.63 12.59
N HIS A 95 -5.94 10.33 13.49
CA HIS A 95 -5.46 9.75 14.73
C HIS A 95 -5.34 10.85 15.80
N ASP A 96 -5.31 10.43 17.06
CA ASP A 96 -5.23 11.34 18.20
C ASP A 96 -3.82 11.44 18.78
N SER A 97 -2.82 10.87 18.11
CA SER A 97 -1.44 10.92 18.61
C SER A 97 -0.93 12.36 18.64
N PRO A 98 -0.21 12.75 19.71
CA PRO A 98 0.39 14.07 19.78
C PRO A 98 1.39 14.32 18.66
N LEU A 99 1.62 15.59 18.33
CA LEU A 99 2.66 15.96 17.37
C LEU A 99 4.00 15.41 17.84
N GLY A 100 4.74 14.80 16.92
CA GLY A 100 6.03 14.19 17.20
C GLY A 100 5.95 12.73 17.67
N VAL A 101 4.75 12.21 17.89
CA VAL A 101 4.54 10.79 18.22
C VAL A 101 3.92 10.09 17.01
N GLU A 102 4.58 9.04 16.52
CA GLU A 102 4.05 8.27 15.41
C GLU A 102 2.79 7.49 15.83
N PRO A 103 1.69 7.62 15.09
CA PRO A 103 0.52 6.79 15.35
C PRO A 103 0.80 5.33 14.97
N PRO A 104 0.06 4.37 15.56
CA PRO A 104 0.23 2.97 15.17
C PRO A 104 -0.04 2.76 13.69
N ALA A 105 0.83 1.98 13.03
CA ALA A 105 0.63 1.61 11.64
C ALA A 105 -0.46 0.57 11.51
N VAL A 106 -1.21 0.63 10.41
CA VAL A 106 -2.21 -0.39 10.05
C VAL A 106 -1.56 -1.32 9.04
N THR A 107 -1.63 -2.62 9.27
CA THR A 107 -1.03 -3.62 8.38
C THR A 107 -2.11 -4.31 7.57
N TRP A 108 -1.96 -4.29 6.25
CA TRP A 108 -2.86 -4.95 5.31
C TRP A 108 -2.10 -6.05 4.58
N PRO A 109 -2.28 -7.32 4.96
CA PRO A 109 -1.61 -8.42 4.27
C PRO A 109 -2.29 -8.73 2.94
N VAL A 110 -1.48 -9.00 1.93
CA VAL A 110 -1.94 -9.44 0.61
C VAL A 110 -1.45 -10.85 0.40
N SER A 111 -2.37 -11.79 0.30
CA SER A 111 -2.07 -13.18 0.01
C SER A 111 -2.34 -13.49 -1.47
N THR A 112 -2.02 -14.71 -1.88
CA THR A 112 -2.33 -15.17 -3.23
C THR A 112 -3.82 -15.07 -3.54
N LEU A 113 -4.69 -15.24 -2.54
CA LEU A 113 -6.13 -15.13 -2.71
C LEU A 113 -6.57 -13.74 -3.14
N ALA A 114 -5.92 -12.71 -2.62
CA ALA A 114 -6.22 -11.32 -3.00
C ALA A 114 -5.87 -11.02 -4.45
N LEU A 115 -4.88 -11.74 -5.01
CA LEU A 115 -4.43 -11.54 -6.39
C LEU A 115 -5.09 -12.51 -7.38
N ASN A 116 -5.40 -13.72 -6.95
CA ASN A 116 -5.85 -14.79 -7.85
C ASN A 116 -7.28 -15.24 -7.65
N GLY A 117 -7.91 -14.77 -6.66
CA GLY A 117 -9.21 -15.27 -6.38
C GLY A 117 -10.22 -14.37 -5.93
#